data_86d47aa9e306c89f7dc26b2e1639657c
#
_entry.id   86d47aa9e306c89f7dc26b2e1639657c
#
_cell.length_a   1.000
_cell.length_b   1.000
_cell.length_c   1.000
_cell.angle_alpha   90.00
_cell.angle_beta   90.00
_cell.angle_gamma   90.00
#
_symmetry.space_group_name_H-M   'P 1'
#
loop_
_entity.id
_entity.type
_entity.pdbx_description
1 polymer ?
#
loop_
_entity_poly.entity_id
_entity_poly.type
_entity_poly.pdbx_seq_one_letter_code
_entity_poly.pdbx_strand_id
1 'polypeptide(L)'
;EAELLDQLAMIMGGRAAEEIFFKELTVGASNDIEKATQIARRMVMDFGMSDLGPISLGQSYEMTEWGRAMMEQEQISEEMRGKVDERVRKLVGEGLSKAKAVLNKNKGKVVKLVEALLEHETVESEEFEKLMGTKKASIEEKMADFR
;
A
#
# COMPACT_ATOMS: atom_id res chain seq x y z
N GLU A 1 2.62 2.11 11.71
CA GLU A 1 2.49 0.78 11.08
C GLU A 1 1.12 0.62 10.42
N ALA A 2 0.01 0.79 11.11
CA ALA A 2 -1.34 0.64 10.56
C ALA A 2 -1.57 1.50 9.30
N GLU A 3 -1.17 2.75 9.33
CA GLU A 3 -1.29 3.69 8.20
C GLU A 3 -0.50 3.23 6.95
N LEU A 4 0.69 2.66 7.14
CA LEU A 4 1.48 2.12 6.03
C LEU A 4 0.86 0.83 5.47
N LEU A 5 0.23 0.00 6.30
CA LEU A 5 -0.55 -1.15 5.82
C LEU A 5 -1.79 -0.71 5.04
N ASP A 6 -2.44 0.39 5.45
CA ASP A 6 -3.53 1.00 4.68
C ASP A 6 -3.05 1.53 3.32
N GLN A 7 -1.87 2.14 3.29
CA GLN A 7 -1.25 2.60 2.06
C GLN A 7 -0.90 1.43 1.12
N LEU A 8 -0.36 0.33 1.64
CA LEU A 8 -0.13 -0.89 0.86
C LEU A 8 -1.45 -1.43 0.29
N ALA A 9 -2.51 -1.48 1.09
CA ALA A 9 -3.82 -1.94 0.63
C ALA A 9 -4.39 -1.03 -0.48
N MET A 10 -4.23 0.28 -0.36
CA MET A 10 -4.66 1.24 -1.38
C MET A 10 -3.92 1.03 -2.70
N ILE A 11 -2.60 0.89 -2.67
CA ILE A 11 -1.78 0.65 -3.86
C ILE A 11 -2.15 -0.68 -4.52
N MET A 12 -2.37 -1.73 -3.72
CA MET A 12 -2.76 -3.04 -4.22
C MET A 12 -4.24 -3.13 -4.65
N GLY A 13 -5.00 -2.03 -4.56
CA GLY A 13 -6.43 -1.99 -4.88
C GLY A 13 -6.74 -2.36 -6.33
N GLY A 14 -5.97 -1.84 -7.29
CA GLY A 14 -6.10 -2.17 -8.70
C GLY A 14 -5.92 -3.66 -8.96
N ARG A 15 -4.84 -4.24 -8.45
CA ARG A 15 -4.55 -5.67 -8.53
C ARG A 15 -5.65 -6.53 -7.90
N ALA A 16 -6.13 -6.12 -6.73
CA ALA A 16 -7.21 -6.81 -6.04
C ALA A 16 -8.52 -6.77 -6.85
N ALA A 17 -8.82 -5.66 -7.50
CA ALA A 17 -9.97 -5.52 -8.37
C ALA A 17 -9.87 -6.45 -9.60
N GLU A 18 -8.72 -6.50 -10.27
CA GLU A 18 -8.49 -7.43 -11.39
C GLU A 18 -8.78 -8.88 -10.99
N GLU A 19 -8.24 -9.32 -9.85
CA GLU A 19 -8.42 -10.70 -9.37
C GLU A 19 -9.88 -11.02 -8.99
N ILE A 20 -10.63 -10.04 -8.45
CA ILE A 20 -12.02 -10.24 -8.02
C ILE A 20 -12.99 -10.20 -9.19
N PHE A 21 -12.83 -9.24 -10.11
CA PHE A 21 -13.82 -8.94 -11.14
C PHE A 21 -13.50 -9.58 -12.48
N PHE A 22 -12.23 -9.67 -12.86
CA PHE A 22 -11.83 -10.15 -14.17
C PHE A 22 -11.22 -11.55 -14.16
N LYS A 23 -10.73 -12.03 -13.00
CA LYS A 23 -10.01 -13.31 -12.84
C LYS A 23 -8.78 -13.43 -13.74
N GLU A 24 -8.32 -12.33 -14.29
CA GLU A 24 -7.14 -12.21 -15.13
C GLU A 24 -6.17 -11.22 -14.51
N LEU A 25 -4.89 -11.45 -14.74
CA LEU A 25 -3.81 -10.62 -14.23
C LEU A 25 -3.18 -9.91 -15.41
N THR A 26 -3.26 -8.58 -15.40
CA THR A 26 -2.64 -7.76 -16.43
C THR A 26 -1.29 -7.21 -15.98
N VAL A 27 -0.48 -6.78 -16.94
CA VAL A 27 0.79 -6.08 -16.67
C VAL A 27 0.56 -4.66 -16.12
N GLY A 28 -0.67 -4.15 -16.14
CA GLY A 28 -1.02 -2.82 -15.66
C GLY A 28 -0.70 -2.59 -14.18
N ALA A 29 -0.78 -3.66 -13.38
CA ALA A 29 -0.48 -3.60 -11.95
C ALA A 29 1.03 -3.67 -11.60
N SER A 30 1.94 -3.79 -12.58
CA SER A 30 3.38 -3.99 -12.32
C SER A 30 4.00 -2.83 -11.55
N ASN A 31 3.68 -1.59 -11.89
CA ASN A 31 4.16 -0.38 -11.21
C ASN A 31 3.64 -0.31 -9.75
N ASP A 32 2.41 -0.72 -9.51
CA ASP A 32 1.83 -0.74 -8.17
C ASP A 32 2.48 -1.81 -7.29
N ILE A 33 2.78 -2.98 -7.85
CA ILE A 33 3.52 -4.03 -7.16
C ILE A 33 4.93 -3.54 -6.79
N GLU A 34 5.61 -2.83 -7.69
CA GLU A 34 6.92 -2.25 -7.42
C GLU A 34 6.86 -1.23 -6.27
N LYS A 35 5.93 -0.27 -6.32
CA LYS A 35 5.73 0.72 -5.25
C LYS A 35 5.40 0.06 -3.91
N ALA A 36 4.50 -0.92 -3.89
CA ALA A 36 4.16 -1.67 -2.69
C ALA A 36 5.39 -2.38 -2.11
N THR A 37 6.20 -3.00 -2.97
CA THR A 37 7.43 -3.67 -2.56
C THR A 37 8.43 -2.69 -1.96
N GLN A 38 8.61 -1.50 -2.54
CA GLN A 38 9.50 -0.46 -2.02
C GLN A 38 9.04 0.03 -0.64
N ILE A 39 7.75 0.27 -0.45
CA ILE A 39 7.19 0.68 0.86
C ILE A 39 7.39 -0.43 1.89
N ALA A 40 7.04 -1.67 1.57
CA ALA A 40 7.21 -2.80 2.47
C ALA A 40 8.69 -3.01 2.85
N ARG A 41 9.62 -2.84 1.90
CA ARG A 41 11.06 -2.91 2.16
C ARG A 41 11.52 -1.82 3.13
N ARG A 42 11.05 -0.59 2.97
CA ARG A 42 11.32 0.50 3.91
C ARG A 42 10.74 0.25 5.30
N MET A 43 9.54 -0.33 5.38
CA MET A 43 8.94 -0.71 6.67
C MET A 43 9.83 -1.67 7.44
N VAL A 44 10.41 -2.65 6.76
CA VAL A 44 11.27 -3.67 7.38
C VAL A 44 12.66 -3.11 7.67
N MET A 45 13.30 -2.48 6.69
CA MET A 45 14.72 -2.14 6.76
C MET A 45 14.99 -0.82 7.46
N ASP A 46 14.16 0.21 7.20
CA ASP A 46 14.42 1.56 7.70
C ASP A 46 13.69 1.83 9.02
N PHE A 47 12.47 1.33 9.15
CA PHE A 47 11.60 1.65 10.28
C PHE A 47 11.57 0.55 11.36
N GLY A 48 12.20 -0.62 11.11
CA GLY A 48 12.18 -1.74 12.04
C GLY A 48 10.75 -2.24 12.36
N MET A 49 9.81 -2.05 11.44
CA MET A 49 8.41 -2.44 11.58
C MET A 49 8.20 -3.91 11.22
N SER A 50 8.92 -4.79 11.89
CA SER A 50 8.83 -6.23 11.68
C SER A 50 9.21 -7.01 12.94
N ASP A 51 8.96 -8.30 12.92
CA ASP A 51 9.37 -9.27 13.93
C ASP A 51 10.89 -9.53 13.96
N LEU A 52 11.65 -8.92 13.06
CA LEU A 52 13.12 -8.96 13.07
C LEU A 52 13.74 -8.06 14.15
N GLY A 53 12.91 -7.28 14.84
CA GLY A 53 13.30 -6.37 15.91
C GLY A 53 13.50 -4.92 15.45
N PRO A 54 13.69 -3.99 16.39
CA PRO A 54 13.88 -2.57 16.12
C PRO A 54 15.33 -2.31 15.68
N ILE A 55 15.73 -2.90 14.56
CA ILE A 55 17.05 -2.77 13.96
C ILE A 55 16.89 -2.05 12.63
N SER A 56 17.69 -0.99 12.40
CA SER A 56 17.81 -0.39 11.08
C SER A 56 18.76 -1.25 10.25
N LEU A 57 18.21 -1.85 9.21
CA LEU A 57 18.96 -2.64 8.21
C LEU A 57 19.17 -1.84 6.93
N GLY A 58 18.60 -0.62 6.88
CA GLY A 58 18.72 0.28 5.76
C GLY A 58 20.05 1.01 5.72
N GLN A 59 20.48 1.39 4.52
CA GLN A 59 21.63 2.26 4.35
C GLN A 59 21.29 3.69 4.78
N SER A 60 22.17 4.36 5.53
CA SER A 60 22.01 5.77 5.88
C SER A 60 21.90 6.62 4.61
N TYR A 61 20.82 7.35 4.43
CA TYR A 61 20.55 8.16 3.24
C TYR A 61 21.43 9.43 3.16
N GLU A 62 22.24 9.72 4.18
CA GLU A 62 23.07 10.93 4.23
C GLU A 62 24.41 10.82 3.51
N MET A 63 24.71 9.68 2.91
CA MET A 63 25.98 9.49 2.20
C MET A 63 25.89 9.90 0.73
N THR A 64 26.81 10.76 0.31
CA THR A 64 27.04 11.07 -1.10
C THR A 64 27.36 9.80 -1.91
N GLU A 65 27.07 9.80 -3.22
CA GLU A 65 27.36 8.65 -4.11
C GLU A 65 28.80 8.13 -3.99
N TRP A 66 29.75 9.01 -3.71
CA TRP A 66 31.17 8.69 -3.49
C TRP A 66 31.41 7.95 -2.16
N GLY A 67 30.69 8.31 -1.11
CA GLY A 67 30.76 7.64 0.19
C GLY A 67 30.24 6.20 0.14
N ARG A 68 29.20 5.94 -0.69
CA ARG A 68 28.65 4.59 -0.92
C ARG A 68 29.63 3.65 -1.59
N ALA A 69 30.49 4.15 -2.48
CA ALA A 69 31.46 3.34 -3.20
C ALA A 69 32.68 2.95 -2.34
N MET A 70 32.97 3.68 -1.26
CA MET A 70 34.11 3.45 -0.38
C MET A 70 33.76 2.72 0.93
N MET A 71 32.51 2.66 1.35
CA MET A 71 32.12 1.81 2.47
C MET A 71 31.89 0.39 1.96
N GLU A 72 32.69 -0.55 2.47
CA GLU A 72 32.30 -1.96 2.49
C GLU A 72 30.84 -2.01 2.98
N GLN A 73 29.96 -2.53 2.14
CA GLN A 73 28.58 -2.80 2.51
C GLN A 73 28.61 -3.48 3.89
N GLU A 74 28.03 -2.88 4.91
CA GLU A 74 27.67 -3.64 6.09
C GLU A 74 26.84 -4.81 5.60
N GLN A 75 27.48 -5.95 5.54
CA GLN A 75 26.94 -7.12 4.87
C GLN A 75 25.90 -7.71 5.81
N ILE A 76 24.65 -7.31 5.56
CA ILE A 76 23.52 -8.07 6.10
C ILE A 76 23.76 -9.51 5.67
N SER A 77 23.81 -10.43 6.64
CA SER A 77 24.03 -11.85 6.35
C SER A 77 23.00 -12.39 5.36
N GLU A 78 23.36 -13.39 4.55
CA GLU A 78 22.43 -14.03 3.62
C GLU A 78 21.15 -14.53 4.33
N GLU A 79 21.30 -15.05 5.55
CA GLU A 79 20.17 -15.47 6.37
C GLU A 79 19.23 -14.29 6.68
N MET A 80 19.79 -13.13 7.05
CA MET A 80 18.99 -11.94 7.34
C MET A 80 18.32 -11.38 6.10
N ARG A 81 19.00 -11.40 4.95
CA ARG A 81 18.37 -11.01 3.66
C ARG A 81 17.17 -11.88 3.34
N GLY A 82 17.30 -13.19 3.52
CA GLY A 82 16.17 -14.11 3.34
C GLY A 82 14.98 -13.78 4.24
N LYS A 83 15.23 -13.46 5.51
CA LYS A 83 14.17 -13.02 6.46
C LYS A 83 13.52 -11.70 6.04
N VAL A 84 14.32 -10.73 5.58
CA VAL A 84 13.81 -9.45 5.06
C VAL A 84 12.90 -9.69 3.85
N ASP A 85 13.34 -10.49 2.89
CA ASP A 85 12.55 -10.77 1.67
C ASP A 85 11.26 -11.52 2.00
N GLU A 86 11.29 -12.45 2.93
CA GLU A 86 10.08 -13.12 3.43
C GLU A 86 9.10 -12.14 4.07
N ARG A 87 9.61 -11.24 4.92
CA ARG A 87 8.77 -10.25 5.58
C ARG A 87 8.17 -9.23 4.62
N VAL A 88 8.95 -8.75 3.65
CA VAL A 88 8.47 -7.86 2.58
C VAL A 88 7.34 -8.53 1.80
N ARG A 89 7.53 -9.77 1.37
CA ARG A 89 6.49 -10.55 0.68
C ARG A 89 5.22 -10.69 1.52
N LYS A 90 5.36 -10.93 2.82
CA LYS A 90 4.23 -11.05 3.74
C LYS A 90 3.46 -9.73 3.85
N LEU A 91 4.13 -8.59 4.02
CA LEU A 91 3.50 -7.27 4.11
C LEU A 91 2.73 -6.91 2.84
N VAL A 92 3.32 -7.15 1.66
CA VAL A 92 2.63 -6.92 0.38
C VAL A 92 1.40 -7.83 0.26
N GLY A 93 1.52 -9.09 0.67
CA GLY A 93 0.40 -10.05 0.71
C GLY A 93 -0.71 -9.64 1.67
N GLU A 94 -0.38 -9.10 2.83
CA GLU A 94 -1.33 -8.54 3.80
C GLU A 94 -2.07 -7.33 3.21
N GLY A 95 -1.34 -6.43 2.52
CA GLY A 95 -1.92 -5.30 1.80
C GLY A 95 -2.93 -5.75 0.74
N LEU A 96 -2.56 -6.73 -0.10
CA LEU A 96 -3.45 -7.30 -1.11
C LEU A 96 -4.68 -7.96 -0.49
N SER A 97 -4.50 -8.72 0.58
CA SER A 97 -5.60 -9.39 1.29
C SER A 97 -6.58 -8.37 1.89
N LYS A 98 -6.06 -7.29 2.47
CA LYS A 98 -6.85 -6.18 3.00
C LYS A 98 -7.64 -5.47 1.89
N ALA A 99 -6.99 -5.17 0.75
CA ALA A 99 -7.64 -4.60 -0.41
C ALA A 99 -8.80 -5.48 -0.90
N LYS A 100 -8.58 -6.79 -1.04
CA LYS A 100 -9.63 -7.75 -1.42
C LYS A 100 -10.79 -7.77 -0.43
N ALA A 101 -10.52 -7.75 0.86
CA ALA A 101 -11.56 -7.73 1.89
C ALA A 101 -12.44 -6.47 1.78
N VAL A 102 -11.82 -5.29 1.58
CA VAL A 102 -12.53 -4.02 1.40
C VAL A 102 -13.38 -4.03 0.13
N LEU A 103 -12.84 -4.49 -1.00
CA LEU A 103 -13.55 -4.57 -2.27
C LEU A 103 -14.73 -5.56 -2.20
N ASN A 104 -14.53 -6.74 -1.63
CA ASN A 104 -15.60 -7.72 -1.46
C ASN A 104 -16.73 -7.20 -0.59
N LYS A 105 -16.40 -6.51 0.52
CA LYS A 105 -17.41 -5.88 1.40
C LYS A 105 -18.21 -4.79 0.70
N ASN A 106 -17.61 -4.09 -0.25
CA ASN A 106 -18.19 -2.97 -0.96
C ASN A 106 -18.51 -3.27 -2.43
N LYS A 107 -18.58 -4.54 -2.83
CA LYS A 107 -18.72 -4.97 -4.23
C LYS A 107 -19.88 -4.28 -4.96
N GLY A 108 -21.04 -4.15 -4.31
CA GLY A 108 -22.20 -3.47 -4.90
C GLY A 108 -21.96 -1.98 -5.15
N LYS A 109 -21.17 -1.30 -4.30
CA LYS A 109 -20.81 0.10 -4.51
C LYS A 109 -19.80 0.26 -5.65
N VAL A 110 -18.86 -0.66 -5.78
CA VAL A 110 -17.89 -0.67 -6.89
C VAL A 110 -18.61 -0.85 -8.22
N VAL A 111 -19.60 -1.77 -8.31
CA VAL A 111 -20.39 -1.96 -9.54
C VAL A 111 -21.14 -0.67 -9.91
N LYS A 112 -21.82 -0.03 -8.96
CA LYS A 112 -22.51 1.24 -9.21
C LYS A 112 -21.56 2.36 -9.67
N LEU A 113 -20.35 2.41 -9.11
CA LEU A 113 -19.33 3.38 -9.54
C LEU A 113 -18.89 3.12 -10.98
N VAL A 114 -18.69 1.85 -11.35
CA VAL A 114 -18.34 1.46 -12.72
C VAL A 114 -19.48 1.82 -13.70
N GLU A 115 -20.74 1.55 -13.34
CA GLU A 115 -21.92 1.93 -14.13
C GLU A 115 -21.98 3.45 -14.36
N ALA A 116 -21.78 4.25 -13.31
CA ALA A 116 -21.73 5.71 -13.42
C ALA A 116 -20.59 6.20 -14.32
N LEU A 117 -19.39 5.61 -14.21
CA LEU A 117 -18.25 5.94 -15.07
C LEU A 117 -18.49 5.56 -16.54
N LEU A 118 -19.18 4.47 -16.81
CA LEU A 118 -19.54 4.07 -18.19
C LEU A 118 -20.60 4.99 -18.79
N GLU A 119 -21.48 5.58 -17.97
CA GLU A 119 -22.53 6.49 -18.42
C GLU A 119 -22.01 7.93 -18.63
N HIS A 120 -21.19 8.42 -17.72
CA HIS A 120 -20.77 9.84 -17.66
C HIS A 120 -19.28 10.07 -17.95
N GLU A 121 -18.48 9.02 -18.13
CA GLU A 121 -17.01 9.04 -18.31
C GLU A 121 -16.24 9.60 -17.11
N THR A 122 -16.86 10.45 -16.29
CA THR A 122 -16.31 11.07 -15.08
C THR A 122 -17.31 11.02 -13.94
N VAL A 123 -16.82 10.86 -12.71
CA VAL A 123 -17.61 10.93 -11.49
C VAL A 123 -17.00 12.00 -10.60
N GLU A 124 -17.75 13.07 -10.34
CA GLU A 124 -17.31 14.16 -9.49
C GLU A 124 -17.30 13.75 -8.00
N SER A 125 -16.54 14.48 -7.16
CA SER A 125 -16.39 14.17 -5.73
C SER A 125 -17.71 14.00 -5.00
N GLU A 126 -18.69 14.87 -5.26
CA GLU A 126 -20.00 14.81 -4.58
C GLU A 126 -20.80 13.58 -4.97
N GLU A 127 -20.75 13.18 -6.23
CA GLU A 127 -21.40 11.98 -6.73
C GLU A 127 -20.71 10.73 -6.18
N PHE A 128 -19.38 10.70 -6.17
CA PHE A 128 -18.62 9.63 -5.56
C PHE A 128 -18.96 9.45 -4.08
N GLU A 129 -19.03 10.54 -3.31
CA GLU A 129 -19.39 10.48 -1.89
C GLU A 129 -20.81 9.91 -1.68
N LYS A 130 -21.76 10.27 -2.55
CA LYS A 130 -23.12 9.72 -2.52
C LYS A 130 -23.14 8.22 -2.84
N LEU A 131 -22.44 7.80 -3.88
CA LEU A 131 -22.33 6.38 -4.28
C LEU A 131 -21.67 5.54 -3.20
N MET A 132 -20.64 6.07 -2.56
CA MET A 132 -19.89 5.38 -1.51
C MET A 132 -20.57 5.47 -0.14
N GLY A 133 -21.52 6.39 0.04
CA GLY A 133 -22.22 6.61 1.32
C GLY A 133 -21.28 7.15 2.40
N THR A 134 -20.23 7.85 2.00
CA THR A 134 -19.32 8.54 2.90
C THR A 134 -19.80 9.98 3.07
N LYS A 135 -20.16 10.38 4.30
CA LYS A 135 -20.28 11.81 4.62
C LYS A 135 -18.86 12.35 4.81
N LYS A 136 -18.53 13.45 4.15
CA LYS A 136 -17.37 14.26 4.51
C LYS A 136 -17.52 14.64 5.99
N ALA A 137 -16.71 14.09 6.88
CA ALA A 137 -16.58 14.65 8.21
C ALA A 137 -16.11 16.11 8.02
N SER A 138 -16.95 17.06 8.40
CA SER A 138 -16.59 18.47 8.29
C SER A 138 -15.30 18.69 9.09
N ILE A 139 -14.50 19.67 8.68
CA ILE A 139 -13.27 20.03 9.39
C ILE A 139 -13.59 20.34 10.87
N GLU A 140 -14.80 20.83 11.14
CA GLU A 140 -15.32 21.09 12.48
C GLU A 140 -15.53 19.83 13.34
N GLU A 141 -16.02 18.71 12.75
CA GLU A 141 -16.12 17.43 13.46
C GLU A 141 -14.75 16.83 13.78
N LYS A 142 -13.77 16.97 12.87
CA LYS A 142 -12.39 16.52 13.14
C LYS A 142 -11.68 17.37 14.19
N MET A 143 -12.01 18.66 14.31
CA MET A 143 -11.42 19.54 15.33
C MET A 143 -12.10 19.37 16.70
N ALA A 144 -13.30 18.83 16.77
CA ALA A 144 -13.98 18.55 18.04
C ALA A 144 -13.36 17.38 18.81
N ASP A 145 -12.77 16.40 18.10
CA ASP A 145 -12.06 15.26 18.71
C ASP A 145 -10.66 15.61 19.27
N PHE A 146 -10.18 16.83 19.01
CA PHE A 146 -8.89 17.34 19.53
C PHE A 146 -9.05 18.28 20.75
N ARG A 147 -10.23 18.40 21.32
CA ARG A 147 -10.49 19.15 22.56
C ARG A 147 -10.84 18.22 23.70
#